data_395d234086d9ed636f80362771862794
#
_entry.id   395d234086d9ed636f80362771862794
#
_cell.length_a   1.000
_cell.length_b   1.000
_cell.length_c   1.000
_cell.angle_alpha   90.00
_cell.angle_beta   90.00
_cell.angle_gamma   90.00
#
_symmetry.space_group_name_H-M   'P 1'
#
loop_
_entity.id
_entity.type
_entity.pdbx_description
1 polymer ?
#
loop_
_entity_poly.entity_id
_entity_poly.type
_entity_poly.pdbx_seq_one_letter_code
_entity_poly.pdbx_strand_id
1 'polypeptide(L)'
;YLLMKDKKGNYQLYPYRQITKDDEKPIRAFIFQKAGRTCIIYWHMNGTGQLTLDIEKNKLSLMNESGKRIPIRSAGSKSILPAAGRLILETALPQEEVIKLFRKSIEIIK
;
A
#
# COMPACT_ATOMS: atom_id res chain seq x y z
N TYR A 1 2.47 -9.18 13.41
CA TYR A 1 3.62 -9.37 12.50
C TYR A 1 3.16 -9.95 11.19
N LEU A 2 3.76 -9.48 10.10
CA LEU A 2 3.56 -10.03 8.77
C LEU A 2 4.70 -11.02 8.46
N LEU A 3 4.34 -12.21 7.97
CA LEU A 3 5.31 -13.21 7.53
C LEU A 3 5.54 -13.03 6.03
N MET A 4 6.75 -12.64 5.65
CA MET A 4 7.10 -12.38 4.25
C MET A 4 8.49 -12.91 3.95
N LYS A 5 8.74 -13.19 2.66
CA LYS A 5 10.07 -13.57 2.20
C LYS A 5 10.96 -12.35 2.06
N ASP A 6 12.20 -12.47 2.51
CA ASP A 6 13.22 -11.46 2.26
C ASP A 6 13.83 -11.65 0.84
N LYS A 7 14.85 -10.85 0.51
CA LYS A 7 15.50 -10.92 -0.81
C LYS A 7 16.21 -12.25 -1.06
N LYS A 8 16.56 -12.97 0.01
CA LYS A 8 17.24 -14.27 -0.07
C LYS A 8 16.26 -15.43 -0.12
N GLY A 9 14.97 -15.16 -0.07
CA GLY A 9 13.93 -16.17 -0.07
C GLY A 9 13.60 -16.76 1.29
N ASN A 10 14.17 -16.24 2.36
CA ASN A 10 13.89 -16.68 3.72
C ASN A 10 12.68 -15.94 4.28
N TYR A 11 11.82 -16.66 5.02
CA TYR A 11 10.69 -16.04 5.68
C TYR A 11 11.12 -15.28 6.92
N GLN A 12 10.60 -14.07 7.07
CA GLN A 12 10.84 -13.23 8.23
C GLN A 12 9.55 -12.59 8.70
N LEU A 13 9.49 -12.26 9.98
CA LEU A 13 8.36 -11.57 10.59
C LEU A 13 8.66 -10.07 10.61
N TYR A 14 7.76 -9.28 10.06
CA TYR A 14 7.87 -7.82 10.04
C TYR A 14 6.79 -7.21 10.93
N PRO A 15 7.15 -6.38 11.91
CA PRO A 15 6.15 -5.65 12.68
C PRO A 15 5.43 -4.67 11.78
N TYR A 16 4.12 -4.52 11.98
CA TYR A 16 3.30 -3.65 11.16
C TYR A 16 2.38 -2.80 12.02
N ARG A 17 1.91 -1.69 11.42
CA ARG A 17 0.86 -0.86 12.01
C ARG A 17 -0.32 -0.85 11.06
N GLN A 18 -1.52 -0.88 11.61
CA GLN A 18 -2.75 -0.76 10.83
C GLN A 18 -3.01 0.71 10.54
N ILE A 19 -3.19 1.05 9.27
CA ILE A 19 -3.49 2.43 8.86
C ILE A 19 -4.97 2.74 9.09
N THR A 20 -5.84 1.80 8.73
CA THR A 20 -7.28 1.97 8.86
C THR A 20 -7.74 1.47 10.22
N LYS A 21 -8.38 2.34 10.99
CA LYS A 21 -8.93 1.99 12.31
C LYS A 21 -10.41 1.63 12.25
N ASP A 22 -11.04 1.89 11.14
CA ASP A 22 -12.47 1.91 11.01
C ASP A 22 -12.95 0.80 10.09
N ASP A 23 -13.76 -0.11 10.61
CA ASP A 23 -14.35 -1.20 9.85
C ASP A 23 -15.42 -0.73 8.87
N GLU A 24 -15.84 0.54 8.95
CA GLU A 24 -16.81 1.10 8.02
C GLU A 24 -16.22 1.37 6.64
N LYS A 25 -14.90 1.51 6.55
CA LYS A 25 -14.23 1.77 5.27
C LYS A 25 -13.86 0.47 4.56
N PRO A 26 -14.01 0.41 3.23
CA PRO A 26 -13.75 -0.82 2.49
C PRO A 26 -12.28 -1.18 2.31
N ILE A 27 -11.38 -0.22 2.51
CA ILE A 27 -9.94 -0.45 2.33
C ILE A 27 -9.30 -0.89 3.64
N ARG A 28 -8.51 -1.96 3.58
CA ARG A 28 -7.65 -2.39 4.68
C ARG A 28 -6.20 -2.15 4.26
N ALA A 29 -5.42 -1.53 5.13
CA ALA A 29 -4.04 -1.18 4.84
C ALA A 29 -3.15 -1.32 6.08
N PHE A 30 -2.00 -1.95 5.89
CA PHE A 30 -1.02 -2.20 6.94
C PHE A 30 0.34 -1.74 6.46
N ILE A 31 1.05 -0.97 7.29
CA ILE A 31 2.35 -0.39 6.94
C ILE A 31 3.46 -1.06 7.73
N PHE A 32 4.58 -1.32 7.07
CA PHE A 32 5.75 -1.92 7.68
C PHE A 32 7.02 -1.46 6.97
N GLN A 33 8.16 -1.73 7.59
CA GLN A 33 9.47 -1.40 7.04
C GLN A 33 10.14 -2.67 6.55
N LYS A 34 10.69 -2.64 5.33
CA LYS A 34 11.40 -3.78 4.76
C LYS A 34 12.59 -3.29 3.97
N ALA A 35 13.79 -3.76 4.33
CA ALA A 35 15.04 -3.40 3.64
C ALA A 35 15.24 -1.90 3.50
N GLY A 36 14.91 -1.13 4.54
CA GLY A 36 15.07 0.32 4.56
C GLY A 36 14.00 1.09 3.78
N ARG A 37 13.01 0.40 3.25
CA ARG A 37 11.91 1.02 2.50
C ARG A 37 10.59 0.85 3.23
N THR A 38 9.69 1.81 3.00
CA THR A 38 8.34 1.76 3.56
C THR A 38 7.46 0.94 2.63
N CYS A 39 6.79 -0.06 3.18
CA CYS A 39 5.90 -0.94 2.44
C CYS A 39 4.51 -0.91 3.03
N ILE A 40 3.50 -1.00 2.15
CA ILE A 40 2.10 -1.07 2.57
C ILE A 40 1.46 -2.22 1.84
N ILE A 41 0.87 -3.16 2.60
CA ILE A 41 0.00 -4.17 2.01
C ILE A 41 -1.44 -3.69 2.20
N TYR A 42 -2.20 -3.67 1.10
CA TYR A 42 -3.57 -3.19 1.15
C TYR A 42 -4.47 -3.98 0.21
N TRP A 43 -5.77 -3.95 0.49
CA TRP A 43 -6.78 -4.55 -0.37
C TRP A 43 -8.12 -3.88 -0.13
N HIS A 44 -9.05 -4.05 -1.09
CA HIS A 44 -10.42 -3.61 -0.97
C HIS A 44 -11.27 -4.81 -0.52
N MET A 45 -12.10 -4.63 0.48
CA MET A 45 -12.90 -5.73 1.06
C MET A 45 -13.85 -6.38 0.05
N ASN A 46 -14.31 -5.63 -0.94
CA ASN A 46 -15.18 -6.14 -2.00
C ASN A 46 -14.39 -6.70 -3.20
N GLY A 47 -13.07 -6.74 -3.12
CA GLY A 47 -12.22 -7.31 -4.15
C GLY A 47 -11.92 -6.40 -5.34
N THR A 48 -12.60 -5.26 -5.47
CA THR A 48 -12.36 -4.30 -6.54
C THR A 48 -12.48 -2.87 -6.02
N GLY A 49 -11.75 -1.96 -6.64
CA GLY A 49 -11.77 -0.55 -6.27
C GLY A 49 -10.51 0.16 -6.71
N GLN A 50 -10.35 1.37 -6.24
CA GLN A 50 -9.13 2.13 -6.49
C GLN A 50 -8.88 3.15 -5.39
N LEU A 51 -7.61 3.54 -5.25
CA LEU A 51 -7.13 4.56 -4.34
C LEU A 51 -6.48 5.68 -5.13
N THR A 52 -6.70 6.91 -4.70
CA THR A 52 -5.98 8.06 -5.26
C THR A 52 -5.07 8.63 -4.18
N LEU A 53 -3.76 8.62 -4.42
CA LEU A 53 -2.78 9.18 -3.51
C LEU A 53 -2.23 10.49 -4.07
N ASP A 54 -2.11 11.49 -3.21
CA ASP A 54 -1.60 12.81 -3.60
C ASP A 54 -0.07 12.80 -3.65
N ILE A 55 0.46 12.01 -4.58
CA ILE A 55 1.90 11.85 -4.80
C ILE A 55 2.14 11.38 -6.23
N GLU A 56 3.26 11.75 -6.81
CA GLU A 56 3.64 11.33 -8.15
C GLU A 56 3.99 9.84 -8.20
N LYS A 57 3.55 9.16 -9.26
CA LYS A 57 3.72 7.72 -9.41
C LYS A 57 5.17 7.26 -9.48
N ASN A 58 6.09 8.14 -9.89
CA ASN A 58 7.51 7.80 -9.99
C ASN A 58 8.17 7.57 -8.61
N LYS A 59 7.51 7.99 -7.54
CA LYS A 59 7.97 7.75 -6.17
C LYS A 59 7.43 6.45 -5.58
N LEU A 60 6.62 5.73 -6.34
CA LEU A 60 5.91 4.54 -5.88
C LEU A 60 6.27 3.33 -6.73
N SER A 61 6.23 2.15 -6.13
CA SER A 61 6.34 0.87 -6.81
C SER A 61 5.23 -0.03 -6.29
N LEU A 62 4.48 -0.63 -7.20
CA LEU A 62 3.34 -1.48 -6.85
C LEU A 62 3.53 -2.87 -7.40
N MET A 63 3.22 -3.90 -6.59
CA MET A 63 3.31 -5.29 -7.02
C MET A 63 2.18 -6.10 -6.39
N ASN A 64 1.87 -7.24 -7.00
CA ASN A 64 0.92 -8.20 -6.43
C ASN A 64 1.64 -9.19 -5.52
N GLU A 65 0.90 -10.14 -4.94
CA GLU A 65 1.44 -11.14 -4.01
C GLU A 65 2.52 -12.03 -4.64
N SER A 66 2.45 -12.25 -5.96
CA SER A 66 3.45 -13.08 -6.65
C SER A 66 4.70 -12.28 -7.06
N GLY A 67 4.75 -11.00 -6.72
CA GLY A 67 5.90 -10.15 -7.04
C GLY A 67 5.84 -9.50 -8.42
N LYS A 68 4.75 -9.68 -9.15
CA LYS A 68 4.57 -9.07 -10.46
C LYS A 68 4.25 -7.59 -10.32
N ARG A 69 4.93 -6.74 -11.08
CA ARG A 69 4.68 -5.31 -11.10
C ARG A 69 3.30 -4.99 -11.66
N ILE A 70 2.63 -4.07 -10.97
CA ILE A 70 1.32 -3.57 -11.37
C ILE A 70 1.49 -2.11 -11.79
N PRO A 71 0.99 -1.70 -12.97
CA PRO A 71 1.12 -0.31 -13.40
C PRO A 71 0.26 0.63 -12.55
N ILE A 72 0.80 1.82 -12.32
CA ILE A 72 0.12 2.89 -11.58
C ILE A 72 -0.26 3.97 -12.58
N ARG A 73 -1.53 4.37 -12.58
CA ARG A 73 -2.00 5.45 -13.45
C ARG A 73 -1.75 6.80 -12.80
N SER A 74 -1.67 7.84 -13.62
CA SER A 74 -1.52 9.22 -13.15
C SER A 74 -2.76 10.04 -13.47
N ALA A 75 -3.09 10.96 -12.55
CA ALA A 75 -4.09 11.98 -12.76
C ALA A 75 -3.48 13.31 -12.30
N GLY A 76 -2.78 14.01 -13.20
CA GLY A 76 -1.99 15.17 -12.86
C GLY A 76 -0.82 14.77 -11.97
N SER A 77 -0.71 15.39 -10.79
CA SER A 77 0.33 15.09 -9.80
C SER A 77 -0.08 13.95 -8.85
N LYS A 78 -1.23 13.32 -9.07
CA LYS A 78 -1.75 12.26 -8.22
C LYS A 78 -1.58 10.90 -8.87
N SER A 79 -1.51 9.86 -8.03
CA SER A 79 -1.41 8.48 -8.48
C SER A 79 -2.72 7.75 -8.21
N ILE A 80 -3.16 6.96 -9.19
CA ILE A 80 -4.36 6.14 -9.07
C ILE A 80 -3.93 4.67 -9.02
N LEU A 81 -4.18 4.02 -7.87
CA LEU A 81 -3.78 2.64 -7.63
C LEU A 81 -4.99 1.73 -7.67
N PRO A 82 -4.90 0.60 -8.36
CA PRO A 82 -5.98 -0.39 -8.28
C PRO A 82 -6.02 -1.03 -6.90
N ALA A 83 -7.15 -1.59 -6.53
CA ALA A 83 -7.33 -2.29 -5.27
C ALA A 83 -8.00 -3.65 -5.49
N ALA A 84 -7.64 -4.32 -6.57
CA ALA A 84 -8.12 -5.66 -6.90
C ALA A 84 -7.14 -6.70 -6.37
N GLY A 85 -7.56 -7.48 -5.38
CA GLY A 85 -6.69 -8.41 -4.67
C GLY A 85 -5.79 -7.71 -3.67
N ARG A 86 -4.84 -8.43 -3.12
CA ARG A 86 -3.84 -7.86 -2.21
C ARG A 86 -2.68 -7.30 -3.01
N LEU A 87 -2.34 -6.06 -2.72
CA LEU A 87 -1.26 -5.36 -3.41
C LEU A 87 -0.27 -4.83 -2.38
N ILE A 88 0.99 -4.72 -2.80
CA ILE A 88 2.06 -4.21 -1.96
C ILE A 88 2.64 -2.96 -2.62
N LEU A 89 2.51 -1.84 -1.94
CA LEU A 89 3.10 -0.57 -2.37
C LEU A 89 4.42 -0.37 -1.64
N GLU A 90 5.44 0.03 -2.38
CA GLU A 90 6.76 0.30 -1.82
C GLU A 90 7.22 1.70 -2.19
N THR A 91 7.81 2.41 -1.23
CA THR A 91 8.29 3.76 -1.44
C THR A 91 9.45 4.08 -0.50
N ALA A 92 10.27 5.07 -0.87
CA ALA A 92 11.35 5.57 -0.02
C ALA A 92 10.88 6.61 0.99
N LEU A 93 9.62 7.03 0.94
CA LEU A 93 9.09 8.03 1.86
C LEU A 93 9.00 7.49 3.30
N PRO A 94 9.13 8.38 4.32
CA PRO A 94 8.93 7.97 5.71
C PRO A 94 7.52 7.44 5.96
N GLN A 95 7.39 6.51 6.92
CA GLN A 95 6.10 5.92 7.26
C GLN A 95 5.04 6.96 7.60
N GLU A 96 5.40 8.00 8.35
CA GLU A 96 4.43 9.01 8.79
C GLU A 96 3.80 9.75 7.62
N GLU A 97 4.59 10.07 6.58
CA GLU A 97 4.05 10.71 5.38
C GLU A 97 3.12 9.78 4.61
N VAL A 98 3.49 8.52 4.49
CA VAL A 98 2.69 7.52 3.77
C VAL A 98 1.37 7.28 4.49
N ILE A 99 1.39 7.20 5.82
CA ILE A 99 0.18 7.04 6.62
C ILE A 99 -0.79 8.19 6.37
N LYS A 100 -0.29 9.43 6.35
CA LYS A 100 -1.13 10.60 6.09
C LYS A 100 -1.76 10.54 4.70
N LEU A 101 -0.99 10.15 3.69
CA LEU A 101 -1.50 10.02 2.31
C LEU A 101 -2.61 8.99 2.22
N PHE A 102 -2.41 7.83 2.83
CA PHE A 102 -3.41 6.75 2.82
C PHE A 102 -4.66 7.12 3.60
N ARG A 103 -4.52 7.70 4.78
CA ARG A 103 -5.67 8.11 5.58
C ARG A 103 -6.52 9.15 4.86
N LYS A 104 -5.89 10.12 4.23
CA LYS A 104 -6.60 11.14 3.45
C LYS A 104 -7.35 10.52 2.28
N SER A 105 -6.73 9.58 1.58
CA SER A 105 -7.34 8.87 0.46
C SER A 105 -8.51 8.01 0.91
N ILE A 106 -8.35 7.26 2.01
CA ILE A 106 -9.37 6.35 2.52
C ILE A 106 -10.61 7.11 3.04
N GLU A 107 -10.43 8.29 3.61
CA GLU A 107 -11.56 9.11 4.08
C GLU A 107 -12.53 9.47 2.96
N ILE A 108 -12.05 9.56 1.72
CA ILE A 108 -12.85 9.93 0.55
C ILE A 108 -13.63 8.72 0.01
N ILE A 109 -13.17 7.51 0.29
CA ILE A 109 -13.79 6.28 -0.19
C ILE A 109 -15.08 5.99 0.59
N LYS A 110 -16.14 5.81 -0.13
CA LYS A 110 -17.45 5.50 0.45
C LYS A 110 -17.79 4.02 0.36
#